data_a5e49fbd7b9a48cb7582b593608846dd
#
_entry.id   a5e49fbd7b9a48cb7582b593608846dd
#
_cell.length_a   1.000
_cell.length_b   1.000
_cell.length_c   1.000
_cell.angle_alpha   90.00
_cell.angle_beta   90.00
_cell.angle_gamma   90.00
#
_symmetry.space_group_name_H-M   'P 1'
#
loop_
_entity.id
_entity.type
_entity.pdbx_description
1 polymer ?
#
loop_
_entity_poly.entity_id
_entity_poly.type
_entity_poly.pdbx_seq_one_letter_code
_entity_poly.pdbx_strand_id
1 'polypeptide(L)'
;MLLRNHPIQTWAFFFGLIVASSIFILRGISGWKMREGAFLVLGVILGVVICTLSPTKTPDALWFVFLSGAIAICAMILPGISGSFILLILGKYQFIMENITGVVSNIGALWGSAGADSATFWSSAVVMAIFLVGAVVGILGFSKFLHWLLARWNKETLIVLAGFIIGSLVKVWPWNNTEAIVCSQFPSVAKLGAASEALAEKASFLTPEEILGTQRIFEDAVARHASMIDLQIGSAVVFALIGFSLVIGIELAGKRIAGKK
;
A
#
# COMPACT_ATOMS: atom_id res chain seq x y z
N MET A 1 -8.31 2.13 -14.27
CA MET A 1 -7.91 2.13 -15.70
C MET A 1 -6.50 2.69 -15.93
N LEU A 2 -6.11 3.83 -15.36
CA LEU A 2 -4.78 4.45 -15.59
C LEU A 2 -3.59 3.55 -15.20
N LEU A 3 -3.62 2.90 -14.02
CA LEU A 3 -2.56 2.00 -13.55
C LEU A 3 -2.38 0.76 -14.43
N ARG A 4 -3.42 0.32 -15.14
CA ARG A 4 -3.38 -0.84 -16.01
C ARG A 4 -2.80 -0.49 -17.40
N ASN A 5 -3.14 0.70 -17.92
CA ASN A 5 -2.76 1.09 -19.29
C ASN A 5 -1.44 1.88 -19.32
N HIS A 6 -1.15 2.64 -18.27
CA HIS A 6 0.01 3.53 -18.19
C HIS A 6 0.68 3.45 -16.80
N PRO A 7 1.19 2.27 -16.40
CA PRO A 7 1.74 2.07 -15.06
C PRO A 7 2.95 2.97 -14.80
N ILE A 8 3.91 3.05 -15.72
CA ILE A 8 5.14 3.83 -15.54
C ILE A 8 4.81 5.32 -15.30
N GLN A 9 3.95 5.90 -16.15
CA GLN A 9 3.57 7.32 -16.04
C GLN A 9 2.85 7.60 -14.73
N THR A 10 1.95 6.71 -14.33
CA THR A 10 1.17 6.85 -13.09
C THR A 10 2.07 6.79 -11.86
N TRP A 11 2.97 5.80 -11.81
CA TRP A 11 3.93 5.68 -10.70
C TRP A 11 4.94 6.84 -10.69
N ALA A 12 5.40 7.29 -11.86
CA ALA A 12 6.28 8.45 -11.97
C ALA A 12 5.62 9.74 -11.45
N PHE A 13 4.34 9.95 -11.75
CA PHE A 13 3.58 11.08 -11.21
C PHE A 13 3.51 11.05 -9.68
N PHE A 14 3.16 9.90 -9.08
CA PHE A 14 3.16 9.73 -7.63
C PHE A 14 4.55 9.91 -7.02
N PHE A 15 5.59 9.38 -7.68
CA PHE A 15 6.97 9.59 -7.25
C PHE A 15 7.31 11.07 -7.15
N GLY A 16 6.97 11.86 -8.18
CA GLY A 16 7.16 13.31 -8.20
C GLY A 16 6.42 14.03 -7.07
N LEU A 17 5.15 13.64 -6.81
CA LEU A 17 4.36 14.17 -5.69
C LEU A 17 5.05 13.92 -4.33
N ILE A 18 5.52 12.70 -4.10
CA ILE A 18 6.14 12.30 -2.83
C ILE A 18 7.47 13.02 -2.63
N VAL A 19 8.29 13.11 -3.67
CA VAL A 19 9.57 13.85 -3.61
C VAL A 19 9.34 15.31 -3.28
N ALA A 20 8.41 15.98 -3.95
CA ALA A 20 8.09 17.37 -3.68
C ALA A 20 7.59 17.59 -2.25
N SER A 21 6.68 16.74 -1.78
CA SER A 21 6.14 16.79 -0.41
C SER A 21 7.23 16.60 0.64
N SER A 22 8.14 15.65 0.43
CA SER A 22 9.28 15.39 1.32
C SER A 22 10.22 16.59 1.41
N ILE A 23 10.59 17.17 0.27
CA ILE A 23 11.43 18.37 0.21
C ILE A 23 10.76 19.52 0.94
N PHE A 24 9.43 19.65 0.77
CA PHE A 24 8.67 20.72 1.40
C PHE A 24 8.68 20.60 2.94
N ILE A 25 8.41 19.40 3.47
CA ILE A 25 8.48 19.13 4.92
C ILE A 25 9.88 19.45 5.46
N LEU A 26 10.93 19.02 4.77
CA LEU A 26 12.31 19.24 5.20
C LEU A 26 12.71 20.72 5.15
N ARG A 27 12.22 21.50 4.17
CA ARG A 27 12.43 22.95 4.10
C ARG A 27 11.78 23.74 5.24
N GLY A 28 10.69 23.21 5.80
CA GLY A 28 10.03 23.79 6.97
C GLY A 28 10.84 23.66 8.26
N ILE A 29 11.89 22.85 8.27
CA ILE A 29 12.72 22.57 9.45
C ILE A 29 13.94 23.49 9.44
N SER A 30 14.04 24.38 10.42
CA SER A 30 15.17 25.29 10.59
C SER A 30 16.24 24.68 11.51
N GLY A 31 17.50 25.13 11.35
CA GLY A 31 18.61 24.80 12.27
C GLY A 31 19.05 23.34 12.17
N TRP A 32 19.49 22.89 10.99
CA TRP A 32 20.06 21.57 10.76
C TRP A 32 21.40 21.36 11.48
N LYS A 33 21.53 20.26 12.20
CA LYS A 33 22.76 19.78 12.86
C LYS A 33 23.01 18.34 12.42
N MET A 34 24.20 17.81 12.70
CA MET A 34 24.54 16.40 12.39
C MET A 34 23.55 15.39 12.99
N ARG A 35 22.99 15.71 14.16
CA ARG A 35 21.99 14.87 14.83
C ARG A 35 20.70 14.73 14.02
N GLU A 36 20.22 15.81 13.42
CA GLU A 36 19.03 15.80 12.57
C GLU A 36 19.25 14.95 11.30
N GLY A 37 20.46 14.98 10.74
CA GLY A 37 20.85 14.09 9.64
C GLY A 37 20.75 12.61 10.01
N ALA A 38 21.16 12.25 11.22
CA ALA A 38 21.04 10.86 11.72
C ALA A 38 19.58 10.43 11.86
N PHE A 39 18.66 11.30 12.34
CA PHE A 39 17.23 11.01 12.40
C PHE A 39 16.60 10.85 11.00
N LEU A 40 17.04 11.65 10.02
CA LEU A 40 16.61 11.49 8.63
C LEU A 40 17.01 10.12 8.08
N VAL A 41 18.28 9.74 8.25
CA VAL A 41 18.81 8.46 7.80
C VAL A 41 18.07 7.30 8.49
N LEU A 42 17.82 7.41 9.79
CA LEU A 42 17.02 6.44 10.54
C LEU A 42 15.63 6.26 9.92
N GLY A 43 14.94 7.38 9.62
CA GLY A 43 13.63 7.35 8.96
C GLY A 43 13.69 6.66 7.59
N VAL A 44 14.69 7.00 6.76
CA VAL A 44 14.89 6.38 5.44
C VAL A 44 15.10 4.87 5.59
N ILE A 45 15.98 4.43 6.48
CA ILE A 45 16.26 3.01 6.71
C ILE A 45 14.96 2.29 7.14
N LEU A 46 14.21 2.84 8.09
CA LEU A 46 12.94 2.26 8.52
C LEU A 46 11.95 2.13 7.36
N GLY A 47 11.80 3.16 6.54
CA GLY A 47 10.94 3.15 5.35
C GLY A 47 11.35 2.09 4.33
N VAL A 48 12.64 2.01 3.99
CA VAL A 48 13.18 1.00 3.06
C VAL A 48 12.96 -0.41 3.62
N VAL A 49 13.33 -0.65 4.88
CA VAL A 49 13.19 -1.99 5.51
C VAL A 49 11.74 -2.45 5.45
N ILE A 50 10.78 -1.61 5.87
CA ILE A 50 9.36 -1.98 5.84
C ILE A 50 8.87 -2.23 4.41
N CYS A 51 9.29 -1.41 3.44
CA CYS A 51 8.89 -1.56 2.05
C CYS A 51 9.51 -2.78 1.34
N THR A 52 10.59 -3.34 1.86
CA THR A 52 11.29 -4.53 1.32
C THR A 52 10.90 -5.82 2.03
N LEU A 53 10.12 -5.76 3.12
CA LEU A 53 9.63 -6.95 3.79
C LEU A 53 8.77 -7.80 2.85
N SER A 54 9.07 -9.10 2.80
CA SER A 54 8.28 -10.08 2.05
C SER A 54 7.07 -10.56 2.87
N PRO A 55 5.95 -10.91 2.21
CA PRO A 55 4.80 -11.51 2.89
C PRO A 55 5.19 -12.77 3.65
N THR A 56 4.70 -12.90 4.89
CA THR A 56 4.91 -14.06 5.73
C THR A 56 3.59 -14.76 6.02
N LYS A 57 3.61 -16.09 6.14
CA LYS A 57 2.42 -16.82 6.60
C LYS A 57 2.34 -16.71 8.12
N THR A 58 1.22 -16.20 8.61
CA THR A 58 0.95 -16.01 10.04
C THR A 58 -0.28 -16.80 10.46
N PRO A 59 -0.41 -17.22 11.73
CA PRO A 59 -1.52 -18.01 12.20
C PRO A 59 -2.85 -17.24 12.12
N ASP A 60 -3.95 -17.94 11.81
CA ASP A 60 -5.31 -17.37 11.72
C ASP A 60 -6.00 -17.24 13.08
N ALA A 61 -5.22 -17.19 14.15
CA ALA A 61 -5.73 -17.02 15.51
C ALA A 61 -6.34 -15.62 15.70
N LEU A 62 -7.46 -15.55 16.42
CA LEU A 62 -8.22 -14.29 16.62
C LEU A 62 -7.41 -13.17 17.27
N TRP A 63 -6.48 -13.50 18.19
CA TRP A 63 -5.58 -12.51 18.78
C TRP A 63 -4.64 -11.88 17.74
N PHE A 64 -4.23 -12.66 16.71
CA PHE A 64 -3.39 -12.14 15.65
C PHE A 64 -4.19 -11.30 14.65
N VAL A 65 -5.47 -11.62 14.43
CA VAL A 65 -6.42 -10.78 13.66
C VAL A 65 -6.59 -9.42 14.34
N PHE A 66 -6.77 -9.41 15.67
CA PHE A 66 -6.82 -8.17 16.46
C PHE A 66 -5.54 -7.34 16.28
N LEU A 67 -4.37 -7.98 16.44
CA LEU A 67 -3.07 -7.31 16.30
C LEU A 67 -2.85 -6.79 14.88
N SER A 68 -3.22 -7.55 13.86
CA SER A 68 -3.10 -7.13 12.46
C SER A 68 -3.98 -5.91 12.14
N GLY A 69 -5.19 -5.83 12.70
CA GLY A 69 -6.04 -4.64 12.62
C GLY A 69 -5.40 -3.41 13.26
N ALA A 70 -4.83 -3.58 14.47
CA ALA A 70 -4.15 -2.50 15.15
C ALA A 70 -2.91 -2.01 14.38
N ILE A 71 -2.07 -2.91 13.87
CA ILE A 71 -0.85 -2.55 13.13
C ILE A 71 -1.21 -1.92 11.77
N ALA A 72 -2.20 -2.47 11.06
CA ALA A 72 -2.60 -1.95 9.76
C ALA A 72 -3.10 -0.50 9.86
N ILE A 73 -3.89 -0.17 10.87
CA ILE A 73 -4.38 1.20 11.04
C ILE A 73 -3.26 2.15 11.47
N CYS A 74 -2.32 1.71 12.32
CA CYS A 74 -1.14 2.49 12.67
C CYS A 74 -0.31 2.85 11.44
N ALA A 75 -0.14 1.89 10.53
CA ALA A 75 0.57 2.11 9.28
C ALA A 75 -0.13 3.12 8.35
N MET A 76 -1.46 3.17 8.35
CA MET A 76 -2.22 4.17 7.57
C MET A 76 -2.03 5.60 8.08
N ILE A 77 -1.71 5.78 9.36
CA ILE A 77 -1.41 7.10 9.92
C ILE A 77 0.00 7.55 9.50
N LEU A 78 0.92 6.60 9.30
CA LEU A 78 2.27 6.91 8.83
C LEU A 78 2.24 7.26 7.33
N PRO A 79 2.80 8.40 6.94
CA PRO A 79 2.82 8.79 5.53
C PRO A 79 3.73 7.85 4.73
N GLY A 80 3.27 7.41 3.56
CA GLY A 80 4.05 6.59 2.63
C GLY A 80 3.81 5.08 2.71
N ILE A 81 2.94 4.58 3.62
CA ILE A 81 2.53 3.16 3.68
C ILE A 81 1.02 3.05 3.70
N SER A 82 0.50 2.02 3.01
CA SER A 82 -0.92 1.67 3.07
C SER A 82 -1.17 0.53 4.06
N GLY A 83 -2.31 0.56 4.78
CA GLY A 83 -2.69 -0.52 5.68
C GLY A 83 -2.88 -1.86 4.97
N SER A 84 -3.37 -1.86 3.74
CA SER A 84 -3.47 -3.06 2.92
C SER A 84 -2.10 -3.68 2.61
N PHE A 85 -1.08 -2.88 2.38
CA PHE A 85 0.29 -3.35 2.20
C PHE A 85 0.82 -4.03 3.47
N ILE A 86 0.55 -3.48 4.64
CA ILE A 86 0.91 -4.11 5.92
C ILE A 86 0.15 -5.42 6.13
N LEU A 87 -1.15 -5.47 5.80
CA LEU A 87 -1.92 -6.72 5.86
C LEU A 87 -1.35 -7.77 4.91
N LEU A 88 -0.86 -7.37 3.73
CA LEU A 88 -0.20 -8.26 2.78
C LEU A 88 1.09 -8.83 3.37
N ILE A 89 1.95 -7.98 3.96
CA ILE A 89 3.19 -8.43 4.63
C ILE A 89 2.88 -9.39 5.78
N LEU A 90 1.84 -9.12 6.56
CA LEU A 90 1.39 -9.99 7.65
C LEU A 90 0.68 -11.26 7.14
N GLY A 91 0.53 -11.45 5.82
CA GLY A 91 -0.18 -12.58 5.23
C GLY A 91 -1.66 -12.66 5.57
N LYS A 92 -2.26 -11.54 6.03
CA LYS A 92 -3.67 -11.46 6.46
C LYS A 92 -4.59 -10.82 5.44
N TYR A 93 -4.05 -10.26 4.36
CA TYR A 93 -4.86 -9.56 3.38
C TYR A 93 -5.96 -10.44 2.78
N GLN A 94 -5.60 -11.63 2.29
CA GLN A 94 -6.57 -12.57 1.71
C GLN A 94 -7.59 -13.05 2.75
N PHE A 95 -7.13 -13.46 3.94
CA PHE A 95 -7.98 -13.90 5.03
C PHE A 95 -9.04 -12.84 5.41
N ILE A 96 -8.64 -11.56 5.51
CA ILE A 96 -9.58 -10.47 5.81
C ILE A 96 -10.55 -10.24 4.64
N MET A 97 -10.07 -10.30 3.38
CA MET A 97 -10.94 -10.14 2.19
C MET A 97 -11.96 -11.26 2.07
N GLU A 98 -11.58 -12.50 2.36
CA GLU A 98 -12.51 -13.66 2.40
C GLU A 98 -13.60 -13.47 3.46
N ASN A 99 -13.24 -13.01 4.66
CA ASN A 99 -14.21 -12.72 5.71
C ASN A 99 -15.12 -11.53 5.38
N ILE A 100 -14.60 -10.47 4.70
CA ILE A 100 -15.44 -9.38 4.18
C ILE A 100 -16.46 -9.94 3.19
N THR A 101 -16.02 -10.76 2.24
CA THR A 101 -16.90 -11.41 1.26
C THR A 101 -17.90 -12.32 1.94
N GLY A 102 -17.47 -13.10 2.94
CA GLY A 102 -18.35 -13.97 3.75
C GLY A 102 -19.49 -13.20 4.43
N VAL A 103 -19.21 -12.04 5.00
CA VAL A 103 -20.23 -11.16 5.59
C VAL A 103 -21.14 -10.58 4.51
N VAL A 104 -20.58 -10.01 3.44
CA VAL A 104 -21.34 -9.30 2.40
C VAL A 104 -22.26 -10.27 1.63
N SER A 105 -21.74 -11.43 1.20
CA SER A 105 -22.51 -12.41 0.44
C SER A 105 -23.61 -13.08 1.25
N ASN A 106 -23.43 -13.22 2.56
CA ASN A 106 -24.39 -13.87 3.45
C ASN A 106 -25.17 -12.88 4.34
N ILE A 107 -25.14 -11.58 4.03
CA ILE A 107 -25.84 -10.54 4.83
C ILE A 107 -27.36 -10.81 4.92
N GLY A 108 -27.94 -11.50 3.94
CA GLY A 108 -29.31 -11.92 3.93
C GLY A 108 -29.68 -12.88 5.09
N ALA A 109 -28.69 -13.52 5.74
CA ALA A 109 -28.87 -14.35 6.90
C ALA A 109 -29.50 -13.60 8.11
N LEU A 110 -29.28 -12.27 8.19
CA LEU A 110 -29.89 -11.42 9.21
C LEU A 110 -31.41 -11.33 9.09
N TRP A 111 -31.99 -11.53 7.90
CA TRP A 111 -33.43 -11.50 7.61
C TRP A 111 -33.98 -12.87 7.25
N GLY A 112 -33.24 -13.95 7.49
CA GLY A 112 -33.68 -15.32 7.19
C GLY A 112 -33.89 -15.60 5.70
N SER A 113 -33.17 -14.94 4.82
CA SER A 113 -33.28 -15.12 3.37
C SER A 113 -32.86 -16.54 2.97
N ALA A 114 -33.69 -17.20 2.15
CA ALA A 114 -33.35 -18.50 1.60
C ALA A 114 -32.08 -18.44 0.75
N GLY A 115 -31.08 -19.28 1.06
CA GLY A 115 -29.79 -19.35 0.36
C GLY A 115 -28.63 -18.62 1.04
N ALA A 116 -28.88 -17.89 2.12
CA ALA A 116 -27.80 -17.30 2.92
C ALA A 116 -27.32 -18.30 3.99
N ASP A 117 -25.97 -18.48 4.06
CA ASP A 117 -25.39 -19.36 5.10
C ASP A 117 -25.12 -18.55 6.38
N SER A 118 -25.99 -18.80 7.38
CA SER A 118 -25.90 -18.14 8.69
C SER A 118 -24.61 -18.50 9.45
N ALA A 119 -24.08 -19.71 9.30
CA ALA A 119 -22.85 -20.12 9.98
C ALA A 119 -21.65 -19.39 9.45
N THR A 120 -21.52 -19.29 8.12
CA THR A 120 -20.45 -18.50 7.46
C THR A 120 -20.58 -17.01 7.77
N PHE A 121 -21.82 -16.48 7.80
CA PHE A 121 -22.03 -15.08 8.18
C PHE A 121 -21.50 -14.78 9.59
N TRP A 122 -21.92 -15.54 10.59
CA TRP A 122 -21.54 -15.27 11.98
C TRP A 122 -20.06 -15.50 12.25
N SER A 123 -19.44 -16.54 11.66
CA SER A 123 -18.01 -16.77 11.80
C SER A 123 -17.19 -15.62 11.20
N SER A 124 -17.54 -15.18 10.00
CA SER A 124 -16.87 -14.04 9.36
C SER A 124 -17.13 -12.73 10.08
N ALA A 125 -18.34 -12.52 10.60
CA ALA A 125 -18.69 -11.32 11.36
C ALA A 125 -17.90 -11.20 12.67
N VAL A 126 -17.65 -12.30 13.37
CA VAL A 126 -16.79 -12.32 14.56
C VAL A 126 -15.35 -11.93 14.22
N VAL A 127 -14.77 -12.51 13.16
CA VAL A 127 -13.42 -12.17 12.70
C VAL A 127 -13.33 -10.68 12.36
N MET A 128 -14.30 -10.15 11.61
CA MET A 128 -14.35 -8.73 11.24
C MET A 128 -14.53 -7.82 12.45
N ALA A 129 -15.37 -8.21 13.42
CA ALA A 129 -15.55 -7.43 14.66
C ALA A 129 -14.24 -7.34 15.45
N ILE A 130 -13.52 -8.46 15.60
CA ILE A 130 -12.22 -8.49 16.28
C ILE A 130 -11.18 -7.64 15.55
N PHE A 131 -11.14 -7.72 14.21
CA PHE A 131 -10.27 -6.86 13.39
C PHE A 131 -10.57 -5.37 13.59
N LEU A 132 -11.85 -4.99 13.56
CA LEU A 132 -12.28 -3.60 13.77
C LEU A 132 -11.98 -3.10 15.19
N VAL A 133 -12.18 -3.94 16.22
CA VAL A 133 -11.80 -3.59 17.59
C VAL A 133 -10.29 -3.38 17.68
N GLY A 134 -9.48 -4.24 17.05
CA GLY A 134 -8.05 -4.06 16.92
C GLY A 134 -7.69 -2.72 16.26
N ALA A 135 -8.35 -2.38 15.15
CA ALA A 135 -8.16 -1.12 14.45
C ALA A 135 -8.50 0.10 15.33
N VAL A 136 -9.63 0.06 16.06
CA VAL A 136 -10.02 1.15 16.97
C VAL A 136 -9.01 1.32 18.10
N VAL A 137 -8.57 0.23 18.72
CA VAL A 137 -7.53 0.29 19.77
C VAL A 137 -6.21 0.81 19.20
N GLY A 138 -5.84 0.35 17.99
CA GLY A 138 -4.64 0.80 17.29
C GLY A 138 -4.66 2.30 17.01
N ILE A 139 -5.75 2.83 16.42
CA ILE A 139 -5.84 4.27 16.11
C ILE A 139 -5.79 5.13 17.37
N LEU A 140 -6.49 4.75 18.43
CA LEU A 140 -6.50 5.49 19.69
C LEU A 140 -5.14 5.46 20.37
N GLY A 141 -4.51 4.29 20.44
CA GLY A 141 -3.19 4.13 21.06
C GLY A 141 -2.10 4.85 20.27
N PHE A 142 -2.05 4.63 18.97
CA PHE A 142 -1.04 5.23 18.11
C PHE A 142 -1.21 6.75 17.96
N SER A 143 -2.44 7.25 17.90
CA SER A 143 -2.71 8.69 17.85
C SER A 143 -2.20 9.38 19.13
N LYS A 144 -2.44 8.81 20.32
CA LYS A 144 -1.90 9.31 21.59
C LYS A 144 -0.37 9.25 21.63
N PHE A 145 0.20 8.14 21.15
CA PHE A 145 1.65 7.98 21.07
C PHE A 145 2.28 9.02 20.14
N LEU A 146 1.72 9.21 18.94
CA LEU A 146 2.22 10.19 17.97
C LEU A 146 2.06 11.63 18.50
N HIS A 147 0.93 11.93 19.13
CA HIS A 147 0.74 13.23 19.78
C HIS A 147 1.78 13.50 20.87
N TRP A 148 2.04 12.52 21.73
CA TRP A 148 3.08 12.63 22.76
C TRP A 148 4.46 12.82 22.15
N LEU A 149 4.79 12.08 21.08
CA LEU A 149 6.05 12.17 20.38
C LEU A 149 6.25 13.55 19.73
N LEU A 150 5.21 14.08 19.07
CA LEU A 150 5.22 15.42 18.48
C LEU A 150 5.27 16.52 19.55
N ALA A 151 4.62 16.36 20.68
CA ALA A 151 4.68 17.32 21.78
C ALA A 151 6.07 17.39 22.44
N ARG A 152 6.78 16.25 22.52
CA ARG A 152 8.07 16.13 23.20
C ARG A 152 9.27 16.37 22.28
N TRP A 153 9.22 15.85 21.04
CA TRP A 153 10.30 15.89 20.04
C TRP A 153 9.75 16.21 18.65
N ASN A 154 9.10 17.37 18.53
CA ASN A 154 8.42 17.77 17.28
C ASN A 154 9.36 17.73 16.06
N LYS A 155 10.54 18.35 16.20
CA LYS A 155 11.48 18.47 15.10
C LYS A 155 12.04 17.12 14.64
N GLU A 156 12.51 16.33 15.60
CA GLU A 156 13.08 15.01 15.35
C GLU A 156 12.03 14.07 14.73
N THR A 157 10.81 14.09 15.25
CA THR A 157 9.70 13.29 14.75
C THR A 157 9.37 13.64 13.31
N LEU A 158 9.25 14.92 12.97
CA LEU A 158 9.00 15.36 11.59
C LEU A 158 10.12 14.95 10.64
N ILE A 159 11.39 14.99 11.10
CA ILE A 159 12.53 14.55 10.29
C ILE A 159 12.47 13.04 10.04
N VAL A 160 12.18 12.23 11.07
CA VAL A 160 12.04 10.78 10.92
C VAL A 160 10.88 10.44 9.98
N LEU A 161 9.73 11.12 10.12
CA LEU A 161 8.58 10.91 9.23
C LEU A 161 8.91 11.31 7.78
N ALA A 162 9.60 12.42 7.56
CA ALA A 162 10.05 12.83 6.23
C ALA A 162 11.05 11.81 5.65
N GLY A 163 12.00 11.33 6.45
CA GLY A 163 12.91 10.25 6.06
C GLY A 163 12.16 8.98 5.68
N PHE A 164 11.14 8.64 6.45
CA PHE A 164 10.29 7.47 6.18
C PHE A 164 9.54 7.57 4.85
N ILE A 165 9.00 8.76 4.52
CA ILE A 165 8.39 9.04 3.22
C ILE A 165 9.43 8.87 2.10
N ILE A 166 10.66 9.36 2.28
CA ILE A 166 11.75 9.19 1.30
C ILE A 166 12.10 7.70 1.16
N GLY A 167 12.19 6.96 2.26
CA GLY A 167 12.45 5.51 2.23
C GLY A 167 11.36 4.72 1.50
N SER A 168 10.09 5.12 1.62
CA SER A 168 8.97 4.49 0.92
C SER A 168 8.98 4.69 -0.61
N LEU A 169 9.78 5.62 -1.15
CA LEU A 169 9.97 5.81 -2.59
C LEU A 169 10.46 4.56 -3.31
N VAL A 170 11.15 3.67 -2.60
CA VAL A 170 11.55 2.36 -3.15
C VAL A 170 10.34 1.59 -3.66
N LYS A 171 9.20 1.67 -2.96
CA LYS A 171 7.96 0.97 -3.37
C LYS A 171 7.24 1.67 -4.52
N VAL A 172 7.36 3.00 -4.61
CA VAL A 172 6.70 3.84 -5.61
C VAL A 172 7.60 4.05 -6.86
N TRP A 173 8.77 3.40 -6.89
CA TRP A 173 9.67 3.49 -8.02
C TRP A 173 8.98 3.09 -9.32
N PRO A 174 9.01 3.93 -10.39
CA PRO A 174 8.19 3.73 -11.59
C PRO A 174 8.35 2.38 -12.27
N TRP A 175 9.52 1.77 -12.13
CA TRP A 175 9.87 0.47 -12.75
C TRP A 175 9.85 -0.70 -11.77
N ASN A 176 9.35 -0.52 -10.55
CA ASN A 176 9.34 -1.58 -9.53
C ASN A 176 8.31 -2.68 -9.84
N ASN A 177 7.22 -2.34 -10.54
CA ASN A 177 6.15 -3.29 -10.85
C ASN A 177 6.30 -3.83 -12.29
N THR A 178 7.29 -4.70 -12.49
CA THR A 178 7.62 -5.31 -13.79
C THR A 178 6.42 -6.02 -14.41
N GLU A 179 5.62 -6.72 -13.63
CA GLU A 179 4.42 -7.44 -14.08
C GLU A 179 3.40 -6.50 -14.72
N ALA A 180 3.03 -5.42 -14.01
CA ALA A 180 2.09 -4.44 -14.55
C ALA A 180 2.62 -3.74 -15.80
N ILE A 181 3.93 -3.51 -15.89
CA ILE A 181 4.56 -2.90 -17.06
C ILE A 181 4.52 -3.86 -18.23
N VAL A 182 4.89 -5.14 -18.05
CA VAL A 182 4.80 -6.17 -19.09
C VAL A 182 3.37 -6.33 -19.57
N CYS A 183 2.41 -6.45 -18.67
CA CYS A 183 1.00 -6.57 -19.02
C CYS A 183 0.47 -5.34 -19.80
N SER A 184 0.99 -4.14 -19.53
CA SER A 184 0.57 -2.94 -20.25
C SER A 184 1.15 -2.86 -21.67
N GLN A 185 2.36 -3.38 -21.88
CA GLN A 185 3.07 -3.32 -23.16
C GLN A 185 2.82 -4.57 -24.03
N PHE A 186 2.52 -5.72 -23.42
CA PHE A 186 2.29 -6.99 -24.11
C PHE A 186 0.88 -7.54 -23.84
N PRO A 187 -0.11 -7.23 -24.72
CA PRO A 187 -1.50 -7.67 -24.52
C PRO A 187 -1.70 -9.19 -24.44
N SER A 188 -0.81 -9.96 -25.04
CA SER A 188 -0.83 -11.44 -24.97
C SER A 188 -0.56 -11.93 -23.54
N VAL A 189 0.41 -11.32 -22.86
CA VAL A 189 0.74 -11.63 -21.47
C VAL A 189 -0.37 -11.15 -20.52
N ALA A 190 -0.95 -9.99 -20.79
CA ALA A 190 -2.09 -9.47 -20.02
C ALA A 190 -3.31 -10.40 -20.09
N LYS A 191 -3.60 -11.00 -21.24
CA LYS A 191 -4.68 -12.00 -21.38
C LYS A 191 -4.39 -13.27 -20.58
N LEU A 192 -3.14 -13.70 -20.55
CA LEU A 192 -2.71 -14.87 -19.78
C LEU A 192 -2.84 -14.60 -18.27
N GLY A 193 -2.46 -13.40 -17.81
CA GLY A 193 -2.67 -12.96 -16.42
C GLY A 193 -4.15 -12.95 -16.02
N ALA A 194 -5.00 -12.34 -16.85
CA ALA A 194 -6.44 -12.33 -16.60
C ALA A 194 -7.06 -13.74 -16.58
N ALA A 195 -6.56 -14.66 -17.41
CA ALA A 195 -6.98 -16.05 -17.38
C ALA A 195 -6.54 -16.76 -16.09
N SER A 196 -5.33 -16.52 -15.62
CA SER A 196 -4.82 -17.11 -14.37
C SER A 196 -5.60 -16.59 -13.15
N GLU A 197 -5.94 -15.30 -13.10
CA GLU A 197 -6.78 -14.71 -12.05
C GLU A 197 -8.20 -15.30 -12.07
N ALA A 198 -8.81 -15.42 -13.27
CA ALA A 198 -10.16 -16.00 -13.43
C ALA A 198 -10.19 -17.48 -13.04
N LEU A 199 -9.12 -18.24 -13.26
CA LEU A 199 -8.99 -19.62 -12.82
C LEU A 199 -8.81 -19.71 -11.30
N ALA A 200 -8.03 -18.82 -10.71
CA ALA A 200 -7.85 -18.73 -9.26
C ALA A 200 -9.16 -18.37 -8.54
N GLU A 201 -9.99 -17.49 -9.12
CA GLU A 201 -11.32 -17.15 -8.59
C GLU A 201 -12.30 -18.34 -8.63
N LYS A 202 -12.13 -19.24 -9.62
CA LYS A 202 -12.90 -20.47 -9.74
C LYS A 202 -12.29 -21.68 -9.01
N ALA A 203 -11.45 -21.44 -8.02
CA ALA A 203 -10.67 -22.46 -7.30
C ALA A 203 -11.49 -23.59 -6.67
N SER A 204 -12.80 -23.39 -6.46
CA SER A 204 -13.68 -24.46 -5.95
C SER A 204 -13.87 -25.66 -6.90
N PHE A 205 -13.47 -25.51 -8.19
CA PHE A 205 -13.67 -26.53 -9.23
C PHE A 205 -12.35 -27.06 -9.83
N LEU A 206 -11.21 -26.51 -9.42
CA LEU A 206 -9.89 -26.83 -9.96
C LEU A 206 -8.99 -27.43 -8.89
N THR A 207 -8.04 -28.27 -9.33
CA THR A 207 -7.01 -28.78 -8.44
C THR A 207 -5.97 -27.70 -8.13
N PRO A 208 -5.35 -27.70 -6.93
CA PRO A 208 -4.26 -26.76 -6.60
C PRO A 208 -3.10 -26.79 -7.61
N GLU A 209 -2.84 -27.95 -8.24
CA GLU A 209 -1.79 -28.10 -9.24
C GLU A 209 -2.09 -27.38 -10.56
N GLU A 210 -3.35 -27.38 -11.00
CA GLU A 210 -3.77 -26.66 -12.22
C GLU A 210 -3.66 -25.15 -12.04
N ILE A 211 -4.04 -24.62 -10.85
CA ILE A 211 -3.91 -23.21 -10.52
C ILE A 211 -2.43 -22.81 -10.49
N LEU A 212 -1.59 -23.58 -9.80
CA LEU A 212 -0.15 -23.35 -9.71
C LEU A 212 0.53 -23.46 -11.10
N GLY A 213 0.09 -24.40 -11.94
CA GLY A 213 0.58 -24.54 -13.29
C GLY A 213 0.34 -23.30 -14.13
N THR A 214 -0.88 -22.72 -14.07
CA THR A 214 -1.24 -21.52 -14.84
C THR A 214 -0.50 -20.28 -14.32
N GLN A 215 -0.33 -20.15 -12.99
CA GLN A 215 0.46 -19.07 -12.42
C GLN A 215 1.93 -19.12 -12.85
N ARG A 216 2.56 -20.30 -12.84
CA ARG A 216 3.94 -20.48 -13.33
C ARG A 216 4.10 -20.09 -14.79
N ILE A 217 3.14 -20.48 -15.65
CA ILE A 217 3.16 -20.12 -17.09
C ILE A 217 3.09 -18.59 -17.24
N PHE A 218 2.27 -17.92 -16.45
CA PHE A 218 2.18 -16.45 -16.44
C PHE A 218 3.49 -15.81 -15.96
N GLU A 219 4.04 -16.26 -14.82
CA GLU A 219 5.31 -15.77 -14.27
C GLU A 219 6.48 -15.96 -15.26
N ASP A 220 6.55 -17.11 -15.93
CA ASP A 220 7.55 -17.39 -16.97
C ASP A 220 7.36 -16.47 -18.20
N ALA A 221 6.11 -16.16 -18.56
CA ALA A 221 5.82 -15.22 -19.64
C ALA A 221 6.25 -13.80 -19.27
N VAL A 222 5.98 -13.35 -18.04
CA VAL A 222 6.42 -12.05 -17.53
C VAL A 222 7.95 -11.99 -17.52
N ALA A 223 8.64 -13.00 -17.00
CA ALA A 223 10.08 -13.06 -16.95
C ALA A 223 10.75 -12.96 -18.33
N ARG A 224 10.19 -13.67 -19.33
CA ARG A 224 10.70 -13.62 -20.71
C ARG A 224 10.54 -12.26 -21.37
N HIS A 225 9.46 -11.53 -21.09
CA HIS A 225 9.21 -10.21 -21.66
C HIS A 225 9.81 -9.05 -20.84
N ALA A 226 10.28 -9.32 -19.64
CA ALA A 226 10.88 -8.31 -18.77
C ALA A 226 12.11 -7.61 -19.38
N SER A 227 12.91 -8.34 -20.17
CA SER A 227 14.07 -7.79 -20.89
C SER A 227 13.71 -6.94 -22.12
N MET A 228 12.45 -7.01 -22.57
CA MET A 228 11.94 -6.30 -23.76
C MET A 228 11.11 -5.06 -23.41
N ILE A 229 11.04 -4.70 -22.12
CA ILE A 229 10.27 -3.55 -21.64
C ILE A 229 10.84 -2.26 -22.24
N ASP A 230 9.98 -1.45 -22.86
CA ASP A 230 10.29 -0.06 -23.14
C ASP A 230 10.20 0.76 -21.84
N LEU A 231 11.32 1.28 -21.40
CA LEU A 231 11.45 2.01 -20.14
C LEU A 231 10.71 3.36 -20.13
N GLN A 232 10.37 3.91 -21.30
CA GLN A 232 9.62 5.16 -21.45
C GLN A 232 10.13 6.30 -20.54
N ILE A 233 11.46 6.41 -20.37
CA ILE A 233 12.10 7.32 -19.42
C ILE A 233 11.66 8.77 -19.66
N GLY A 234 11.53 9.20 -20.92
CA GLY A 234 11.10 10.56 -21.24
C GLY A 234 9.72 10.89 -20.69
N SER A 235 8.75 10.00 -20.90
CA SER A 235 7.40 10.19 -20.36
C SER A 235 7.38 10.11 -18.84
N ALA A 236 8.12 9.20 -18.23
CA ALA A 236 8.23 9.08 -16.78
C ALA A 236 8.76 10.39 -16.13
N VAL A 237 9.82 10.97 -16.71
CA VAL A 237 10.38 12.25 -16.23
C VAL A 237 9.35 13.39 -16.34
N VAL A 238 8.62 13.48 -17.46
CA VAL A 238 7.58 14.50 -17.64
C VAL A 238 6.48 14.36 -16.60
N PHE A 239 5.96 13.15 -16.38
CA PHE A 239 4.91 12.92 -15.38
C PHE A 239 5.41 13.13 -13.94
N ALA A 240 6.66 12.78 -13.63
CA ALA A 240 7.26 13.09 -12.33
C ALA A 240 7.37 14.61 -12.10
N LEU A 241 7.77 15.37 -13.12
CA LEU A 241 7.81 16.83 -13.06
C LEU A 241 6.42 17.46 -12.93
N ILE A 242 5.41 16.90 -13.57
CA ILE A 242 4.01 17.34 -13.40
C ILE A 242 3.57 17.14 -11.95
N GLY A 243 3.78 15.95 -11.37
CA GLY A 243 3.46 15.66 -9.98
C GLY A 243 4.23 16.58 -9.01
N PHE A 244 5.51 16.80 -9.23
CA PHE A 244 6.35 17.71 -8.46
C PHE A 244 5.84 19.16 -8.52
N SER A 245 5.54 19.66 -9.72
CA SER A 245 5.06 21.03 -9.95
C SER A 245 3.69 21.27 -9.33
N LEU A 246 2.84 20.26 -9.31
CA LEU A 246 1.51 20.33 -8.70
C LEU A 246 1.60 20.62 -7.20
N VAL A 247 2.48 19.92 -6.47
CA VAL A 247 2.70 20.18 -5.04
C VAL A 247 3.22 21.59 -4.80
N ILE A 248 4.20 22.05 -5.60
CA ILE A 248 4.70 23.41 -5.49
C ILE A 248 3.60 24.43 -5.76
N GLY A 249 2.77 24.19 -6.78
CA GLY A 249 1.65 25.08 -7.13
C GLY A 249 0.63 25.21 -6.00
N ILE A 250 0.25 24.10 -5.38
CA ILE A 250 -0.67 24.08 -4.22
C ILE A 250 -0.09 24.88 -3.05
N GLU A 251 1.19 24.67 -2.79
CA GLU A 251 1.89 25.34 -1.68
C GLU A 251 1.99 26.86 -1.88
N LEU A 252 2.38 27.27 -3.09
CA LEU A 252 2.43 28.71 -3.43
C LEU A 252 1.04 29.37 -3.35
N ALA A 253 0.00 28.65 -3.79
CA ALA A 253 -1.37 29.11 -3.66
C ALA A 253 -1.78 29.23 -2.18
N GLY A 254 -1.45 28.24 -1.35
CA GLY A 254 -1.71 28.27 0.08
C GLY A 254 -1.04 29.46 0.78
N LYS A 255 0.22 29.74 0.48
CA LYS A 255 0.94 30.90 1.02
C LYS A 255 0.35 32.23 0.60
N ARG A 256 -0.12 32.35 -0.65
CA ARG A 256 -0.79 33.57 -1.12
C ARG A 256 -2.13 33.82 -0.41
N ILE A 257 -2.88 32.76 -0.10
CA ILE A 257 -4.15 32.87 0.61
C ILE A 257 -3.90 33.20 2.09
N ALA A 258 -2.92 32.57 2.73
CA ALA A 258 -2.56 32.83 4.13
C ALA A 258 -1.96 34.22 4.35
N GLY A 259 -1.22 34.77 3.39
CA GLY A 259 -0.62 36.11 3.45
C GLY A 259 -1.61 37.25 3.16
N LYS A 260 -2.87 36.96 2.82
CA LYS A 260 -3.94 37.95 2.62
C LYS A 260 -4.85 38.11 3.86
N LYS A 261 -4.60 37.40 4.94
CA LYS A 261 -5.20 37.60 6.25
C LYS A 261 -4.23 38.30 7.19
#